data_1b9bb2d133b5f24786b3277471d9f593
#
_entry.id   1b9bb2d133b5f24786b3277471d9f593
#
_cell.length_a   1.000
_cell.length_b   1.000
_cell.length_c   1.000
_cell.angle_alpha   90.00
_cell.angle_beta   90.00
_cell.angle_gamma   90.00
#
_symmetry.space_group_name_H-M   'P 1'
#
loop_
_entity.id
_entity.type
_entity.pdbx_description
1 polymer ?
#
loop_
_entity_poly.entity_id
_entity_poly.type
_entity_poly.pdbx_seq_one_letter_code
_entity_poly.pdbx_strand_id
1 'polypeptide(L)'
;MKGSTFYERQMAVCPYYPYGELNINLLLKNKKMAIIITDDCINCGACEPECPNNAIYEGADDWRYSDGTKLRGNVVLPNGKHVNADEVQKPISDDYYYIVPDKCTECLGFHEEPQCAAVCPVDCCISDENHKETEEELLQKKAFLHQE
;
A
#
# COMPACT_ATOMS: atom_id res chain seq x y z
N MET A 1 -37.52 21.74 38.30
CA MET A 1 -37.09 20.41 38.76
C MET A 1 -37.13 19.35 37.67
N LYS A 2 -38.13 19.33 36.86
CA LYS A 2 -38.22 18.31 35.77
C LYS A 2 -37.25 18.55 34.60
N GLY A 3 -36.78 19.75 34.43
CA GLY A 3 -35.87 20.11 33.36
C GLY A 3 -34.40 19.73 33.61
N SER A 4 -33.97 19.68 34.85
CA SER A 4 -32.57 19.35 35.20
C SER A 4 -32.25 17.87 35.01
N THR A 5 -33.18 17.00 35.28
CA THR A 5 -33.01 15.55 35.08
C THR A 5 -32.99 15.16 33.61
N PHE A 6 -33.67 15.87 32.75
CA PHE A 6 -33.65 15.67 31.31
C PHE A 6 -32.33 16.18 30.70
N TYR A 7 -31.83 17.27 31.21
CA TYR A 7 -30.57 17.87 30.75
C TYR A 7 -29.35 16.97 31.08
N GLU A 8 -29.33 16.40 32.26
CA GLU A 8 -28.27 15.45 32.67
C GLU A 8 -28.24 14.18 31.81
N ARG A 9 -29.41 13.70 31.39
CA ARG A 9 -29.47 12.55 30.46
C ARG A 9 -28.91 12.87 29.07
N GLN A 10 -29.17 14.06 28.57
CA GLN A 10 -28.62 14.47 27.28
C GLN A 10 -27.11 14.64 27.30
N MET A 11 -26.56 15.17 28.39
CA MET A 11 -25.11 15.31 28.52
C MET A 11 -24.37 13.98 28.71
N ALA A 12 -24.99 12.98 29.30
CA ALA A 12 -24.41 11.65 29.46
C ALA A 12 -24.35 10.85 28.15
N VAL A 13 -25.24 11.12 27.23
CA VAL A 13 -25.35 10.40 25.95
C VAL A 13 -24.52 11.05 24.85
N CYS A 14 -24.51 12.38 24.78
CA CYS A 14 -23.83 13.13 23.72
C CYS A 14 -22.31 12.98 23.66
N PRO A 15 -21.56 12.93 24.77
CA PRO A 15 -20.11 12.81 24.67
C PRO A 15 -19.60 11.41 24.36
N TYR A 16 -20.41 10.40 24.56
CA TYR A 16 -19.97 9.02 24.40
C TYR A 16 -20.18 8.46 23.00
N TYR A 17 -21.25 8.84 22.34
CA TYR A 17 -21.67 8.26 21.09
C TYR A 17 -20.85 8.71 19.86
N PRO A 18 -20.50 10.00 19.71
CA PRO A 18 -19.75 10.45 18.53
C PRO A 18 -18.29 9.98 18.51
N TYR A 19 -17.70 9.80 19.69
CA TYR A 19 -16.28 9.44 19.75
C TYR A 19 -15.99 7.96 19.45
N GLY A 20 -16.93 7.08 19.75
CA GLY A 20 -16.81 5.65 19.44
C GLY A 20 -16.89 5.37 17.94
N GLU A 21 -17.82 6.00 17.25
CA GLU A 21 -17.99 5.82 15.79
C GLU A 21 -16.87 6.49 14.99
N LEU A 22 -16.42 7.67 15.42
CA LEU A 22 -15.31 8.38 14.78
C LEU A 22 -14.00 7.59 14.85
N ASN A 23 -13.73 6.92 15.97
CA ASN A 23 -12.52 6.11 16.12
C ASN A 23 -12.54 4.83 15.27
N ILE A 24 -13.69 4.19 15.12
CA ILE A 24 -13.83 3.01 14.26
C ILE A 24 -13.67 3.39 12.79
N ASN A 25 -14.28 4.49 12.36
CA ASN A 25 -14.13 4.98 11.00
C ASN A 25 -12.71 5.48 10.69
N LEU A 26 -12.02 6.06 11.66
CA LEU A 26 -10.63 6.48 11.51
C LEU A 26 -9.70 5.26 11.39
N LEU A 27 -9.92 4.22 12.20
CA LEU A 27 -9.18 2.96 12.13
C LEU A 27 -9.44 2.21 10.82
N LEU A 28 -10.65 2.29 10.26
CA LEU A 28 -10.99 1.69 8.97
C LEU A 28 -10.42 2.48 7.80
N LYS A 29 -10.28 3.80 7.92
CA LYS A 29 -9.69 4.67 6.88
C LYS A 29 -8.16 4.52 6.77
N ASN A 30 -7.50 4.05 7.82
CA ASN A 30 -6.04 3.93 7.86
C ASN A 30 -5.53 2.55 7.46
N LYS A 31 -6.40 1.64 7.03
CA LYS A 31 -5.97 0.37 6.43
C LYS A 31 -5.68 0.60 4.97
N LYS A 32 -4.43 0.67 4.66
CA LYS A 32 -3.90 0.61 3.30
C LYS A 32 -3.60 -0.85 2.94
N MET A 33 -3.53 -1.13 1.66
CA MET A 33 -3.22 -2.47 1.15
C MET A 33 -2.34 -2.29 -0.06
N ALA A 34 -1.28 -3.07 -0.19
CA ALA A 34 -0.49 -3.06 -1.42
C ALA A 34 -1.41 -3.21 -2.64
N ILE A 35 -0.95 -2.81 -3.80
CA ILE A 35 -1.70 -2.95 -5.05
C ILE A 35 -1.27 -4.24 -5.74
N ILE A 36 -2.23 -4.98 -6.27
CA ILE A 36 -2.01 -6.17 -7.10
C ILE A 36 -2.59 -5.95 -8.50
N ILE A 37 -1.96 -6.53 -9.51
CA ILE A 37 -2.48 -6.59 -10.87
C ILE A 37 -3.18 -7.95 -11.05
N THR A 38 -4.43 -7.92 -11.51
CA THR A 38 -5.22 -9.13 -11.75
C THR A 38 -4.99 -9.69 -13.16
N ASP A 39 -5.52 -10.88 -13.41
CA ASP A 39 -5.48 -11.56 -14.71
C ASP A 39 -6.31 -10.87 -15.81
N ASP A 40 -7.08 -9.84 -15.46
CA ASP A 40 -7.72 -8.95 -16.44
C ASP A 40 -6.73 -8.04 -17.17
N CYS A 41 -5.45 -8.02 -16.77
CA CYS A 41 -4.42 -7.20 -17.37
C CYS A 41 -4.23 -7.50 -18.85
N ILE A 42 -4.21 -6.45 -19.67
CA ILE A 42 -4.04 -6.54 -21.13
C ILE A 42 -2.60 -6.32 -21.61
N ASN A 43 -1.64 -6.31 -20.68
CA ASN A 43 -0.20 -6.11 -20.97
C ASN A 43 0.11 -4.80 -21.72
N CYS A 44 -0.62 -3.72 -21.42
CA CYS A 44 -0.39 -2.42 -22.09
C CYS A 44 0.86 -1.68 -21.58
N GLY A 45 1.38 -2.02 -20.40
CA GLY A 45 2.58 -1.44 -19.81
C GLY A 45 2.44 0.00 -19.30
N ALA A 46 1.24 0.57 -19.27
CA ALA A 46 1.03 1.96 -18.86
C ALA A 46 1.38 2.22 -17.37
N CYS A 47 1.23 1.22 -16.52
CA CYS A 47 1.46 1.34 -15.08
C CYS A 47 2.96 1.31 -14.69
N GLU A 48 3.78 0.60 -15.42
CA GLU A 48 5.20 0.38 -15.08
C GLU A 48 5.98 1.69 -14.89
N PRO A 49 5.98 2.65 -15.85
CA PRO A 49 6.73 3.90 -15.70
C PRO A 49 6.18 4.83 -14.61
N GLU A 50 4.96 4.62 -14.17
CA GLU A 50 4.31 5.45 -13.15
C GLU A 50 4.66 5.06 -11.71
N CYS A 51 5.27 3.88 -11.50
CA CYS A 51 5.62 3.42 -10.18
C CYS A 51 6.90 4.09 -9.66
N PRO A 52 6.84 4.88 -8.57
CA PRO A 52 8.01 5.58 -8.04
C PRO A 52 9.04 4.65 -7.38
N ASN A 53 8.63 3.42 -7.04
CA ASN A 53 9.49 2.42 -6.40
C ASN A 53 10.02 1.36 -7.37
N ASN A 54 9.68 1.45 -8.64
CA ASN A 54 9.98 0.41 -9.63
C ASN A 54 9.52 -0.99 -9.16
N ALA A 55 8.29 -1.05 -8.65
CA ALA A 55 7.69 -2.29 -8.12
C ALA A 55 6.94 -3.09 -9.19
N ILE A 56 6.77 -2.57 -10.40
CA ILE A 56 5.98 -3.16 -11.48
C ILE A 56 6.91 -3.71 -12.55
N TYR A 57 6.64 -4.93 -12.98
CA TYR A 57 7.44 -5.66 -13.97
C TYR A 57 6.54 -6.34 -14.99
N GLU A 58 7.04 -6.50 -16.21
CA GLU A 58 6.38 -7.29 -17.23
C GLU A 58 6.33 -8.78 -16.83
N GLY A 59 5.30 -9.49 -17.30
CA GLY A 59 5.20 -10.93 -17.08
C GLY A 59 6.42 -11.69 -17.59
N ALA A 60 6.87 -12.66 -16.85
CA ALA A 60 8.09 -13.47 -17.07
C ALA A 60 9.43 -12.74 -16.85
N ASP A 61 9.43 -11.42 -16.58
CA ASP A 61 10.66 -10.72 -16.24
C ASP A 61 11.07 -10.96 -14.79
N ASP A 62 12.36 -11.18 -14.58
CA ASP A 62 12.98 -11.26 -13.26
C ASP A 62 13.05 -9.87 -12.63
N TRP A 63 13.09 -9.81 -11.30
CA TRP A 63 13.16 -8.56 -10.56
C TRP A 63 14.21 -8.59 -9.44
N ARG A 64 14.57 -7.40 -8.93
CA ARG A 64 15.48 -7.23 -7.79
C ARG A 64 14.95 -6.15 -6.85
N TYR A 65 15.30 -6.28 -5.58
CA TYR A 65 15.04 -5.21 -4.61
C TYR A 65 15.81 -3.92 -4.94
N SER A 66 16.99 -4.05 -5.54
CA SER A 66 17.84 -2.92 -5.93
C SER A 66 17.33 -2.14 -7.14
N ASP A 67 16.40 -2.71 -7.93
CA ASP A 67 15.87 -2.04 -9.13
C ASP A 67 15.08 -0.78 -8.74
N GLY A 68 15.52 0.38 -9.20
CA GLY A 68 14.86 1.66 -8.93
C GLY A 68 14.87 2.12 -7.48
N THR A 69 15.63 1.45 -6.60
CA THR A 69 15.79 1.78 -5.18
C THR A 69 17.25 2.10 -4.84
N LYS A 70 17.51 2.52 -3.60
CA LYS A 70 18.88 2.71 -3.10
C LYS A 70 19.41 1.48 -2.36
N LEU A 71 18.67 0.39 -2.33
CA LEU A 71 19.09 -0.83 -1.66
C LEU A 71 20.23 -1.52 -2.42
N ARG A 72 21.24 -1.99 -1.70
CA ARG A 72 22.39 -2.73 -2.24
C ARG A 72 22.84 -3.78 -1.25
N GLY A 73 23.27 -4.94 -1.78
CA GLY A 73 23.81 -6.01 -0.96
C GLY A 73 22.83 -6.59 0.04
N ASN A 74 23.34 -7.11 1.14
CA ASN A 74 22.52 -7.72 2.18
C ASN A 74 21.79 -6.66 3.02
N VAL A 75 20.50 -6.72 3.05
CA VAL A 75 19.62 -5.81 3.81
C VAL A 75 18.58 -6.58 4.60
N VAL A 76 18.06 -5.94 5.64
CA VAL A 76 16.93 -6.46 6.42
C VAL A 76 15.71 -5.59 6.12
N LEU A 77 14.69 -6.20 5.53
CA LEU A 77 13.43 -5.49 5.22
C LEU A 77 12.71 -5.06 6.50
N PRO A 78 11.81 -4.05 6.43
CA PRO A 78 11.04 -3.61 7.59
C PRO A 78 10.24 -4.73 8.27
N ASN A 79 9.85 -5.77 7.53
CA ASN A 79 9.19 -6.97 8.05
C ASN A 79 10.14 -7.99 8.72
N GLY A 80 11.45 -7.68 8.81
CA GLY A 80 12.48 -8.54 9.42
C GLY A 80 13.09 -9.58 8.49
N LYS A 81 12.68 -9.67 7.23
CA LYS A 81 13.24 -10.61 6.25
C LYS A 81 14.63 -10.16 5.80
N HIS A 82 15.59 -11.09 5.84
CA HIS A 82 16.94 -10.88 5.31
C HIS A 82 16.98 -11.22 3.82
N VAL A 83 17.41 -10.27 3.00
CA VAL A 83 17.52 -10.43 1.55
C VAL A 83 18.82 -9.83 1.03
N ASN A 84 19.30 -10.35 -0.10
CA ASN A 84 20.31 -9.65 -0.89
C ASN A 84 19.58 -8.82 -1.96
N ALA A 85 19.69 -7.51 -1.87
CA ALA A 85 18.96 -6.59 -2.75
C ALA A 85 19.36 -6.72 -4.23
N ASP A 86 20.57 -7.17 -4.51
CA ASP A 86 21.09 -7.34 -5.87
C ASP A 86 20.82 -8.74 -6.45
N GLU A 87 20.27 -9.66 -5.64
CA GLU A 87 19.94 -11.01 -6.09
C GLU A 87 18.71 -11.00 -6.99
N VAL A 88 18.81 -11.73 -8.10
CA VAL A 88 17.71 -11.91 -9.05
C VAL A 88 16.60 -12.75 -8.41
N GLN A 89 15.39 -12.22 -8.43
CA GLN A 89 14.18 -12.89 -7.99
C GLN A 89 13.38 -13.34 -9.21
N LYS A 90 12.69 -14.46 -9.08
CA LYS A 90 11.81 -14.97 -10.13
C LYS A 90 10.55 -14.11 -10.28
N PRO A 91 9.99 -14.05 -11.50
CA PRO A 91 8.73 -13.33 -11.72
C PRO A 91 7.60 -13.90 -10.85
N ILE A 92 6.69 -13.00 -10.42
CA ILE A 92 5.49 -13.38 -9.67
C ILE A 92 4.40 -13.87 -10.63
N SER A 93 4.36 -13.32 -11.85
CA SER A 93 3.49 -13.77 -12.93
C SER A 93 4.29 -13.92 -14.21
N ASP A 94 3.99 -14.96 -14.98
CA ASP A 94 4.62 -15.20 -16.30
C ASP A 94 3.76 -14.65 -17.45
N ASP A 95 2.48 -14.39 -17.22
CA ASP A 95 1.49 -14.11 -18.28
C ASP A 95 1.16 -12.63 -18.43
N TYR A 96 1.26 -11.85 -17.36
CA TYR A 96 0.90 -10.44 -17.33
C TYR A 96 1.74 -9.65 -16.32
N TYR A 97 1.70 -8.32 -16.41
CA TYR A 97 2.40 -7.44 -15.46
C TYR A 97 2.05 -7.78 -14.02
N TYR A 98 3.04 -7.63 -13.13
CA TYR A 98 2.87 -7.87 -11.71
C TYR A 98 3.52 -6.78 -10.87
N ILE A 99 3.08 -6.67 -9.64
CA ILE A 99 3.61 -5.75 -8.63
C ILE A 99 4.27 -6.55 -7.52
N VAL A 100 5.49 -6.16 -7.14
CA VAL A 100 6.19 -6.76 -5.99
C VAL A 100 5.68 -6.10 -4.71
N PRO A 101 4.98 -6.85 -3.81
CA PRO A 101 4.39 -6.26 -2.61
C PRO A 101 5.39 -5.59 -1.68
N ASP A 102 6.58 -6.16 -1.55
CA ASP A 102 7.66 -5.63 -0.70
C ASP A 102 8.20 -4.27 -1.19
N LYS A 103 7.92 -3.89 -2.42
CA LYS A 103 8.32 -2.61 -3.03
C LYS A 103 7.15 -1.65 -3.22
N CYS A 104 5.91 -2.11 -3.12
CA CYS A 104 4.72 -1.28 -3.28
C CYS A 104 4.43 -0.48 -2.00
N THR A 105 4.30 0.83 -2.13
CA THR A 105 3.93 1.76 -1.05
C THR A 105 2.60 2.47 -1.32
N GLU A 106 1.78 1.99 -2.26
CA GLU A 106 0.57 2.67 -2.76
C GLU A 106 0.83 4.12 -3.19
N CYS A 107 2.02 4.41 -3.68
CA CYS A 107 2.49 5.76 -4.00
C CYS A 107 2.47 6.75 -2.83
N LEU A 108 2.34 6.26 -1.60
CA LEU A 108 2.27 7.10 -0.40
C LEU A 108 3.55 7.92 -0.24
N GLY A 109 3.39 9.23 0.03
CA GLY A 109 4.50 10.16 0.08
C GLY A 109 5.00 10.67 -1.28
N PHE A 110 4.48 10.14 -2.40
CA PHE A 110 4.75 10.59 -3.76
C PHE A 110 3.53 11.19 -4.42
N HIS A 111 2.36 10.53 -4.28
CA HIS A 111 1.09 10.91 -4.88
C HIS A 111 -0.05 10.70 -3.87
N GLU A 112 -1.18 11.35 -4.12
CA GLU A 112 -2.38 11.20 -3.28
C GLU A 112 -3.09 9.86 -3.49
N GLU A 113 -2.90 9.24 -4.67
CA GLU A 113 -3.50 7.96 -5.04
C GLU A 113 -2.48 7.07 -5.78
N PRO A 114 -2.69 5.75 -5.82
CA PRO A 114 -1.85 4.83 -6.60
C PRO A 114 -1.91 5.15 -8.09
N GLN A 115 -0.78 5.51 -8.68
CA GLN A 115 -0.71 5.92 -10.09
C GLN A 115 -0.95 4.75 -11.05
N CYS A 116 -0.54 3.54 -10.68
CA CYS A 116 -0.81 2.34 -11.48
C CYS A 116 -2.31 2.10 -11.67
N ALA A 117 -3.11 2.31 -10.63
CA ALA A 117 -4.56 2.22 -10.70
C ALA A 117 -5.17 3.38 -11.51
N ALA A 118 -4.63 4.58 -11.35
CA ALA A 118 -5.12 5.77 -12.05
C ALA A 118 -4.94 5.70 -13.58
N VAL A 119 -3.86 5.08 -14.06
CA VAL A 119 -3.56 4.99 -15.51
C VAL A 119 -4.04 3.70 -16.16
N CYS A 120 -4.50 2.71 -15.39
CA CYS A 120 -4.92 1.42 -15.93
C CYS A 120 -6.21 1.55 -16.74
N PRO A 121 -6.20 1.21 -18.04
CA PRO A 121 -7.39 1.35 -18.91
C PRO A 121 -8.46 0.28 -18.65
N VAL A 122 -8.13 -0.78 -17.93
CA VAL A 122 -9.04 -1.92 -17.62
C VAL A 122 -9.26 -2.13 -16.12
N ASP A 123 -8.81 -1.19 -15.30
CA ASP A 123 -8.99 -1.21 -13.83
C ASP A 123 -8.55 -2.51 -13.15
N CYS A 124 -7.47 -3.13 -13.64
CA CYS A 124 -6.96 -4.38 -13.08
C CYS A 124 -5.95 -4.21 -11.93
N CYS A 125 -5.58 -2.97 -11.60
CA CYS A 125 -4.75 -2.64 -10.43
C CYS A 125 -5.67 -2.39 -9.23
N ILE A 126 -5.78 -3.37 -8.35
CA ILE A 126 -6.69 -3.35 -7.20
C ILE A 126 -5.95 -3.53 -5.89
N SER A 127 -6.62 -3.24 -4.78
CA SER A 127 -6.07 -3.46 -3.45
C SER A 127 -5.87 -4.95 -3.16
N ASP A 128 -4.69 -5.31 -2.66
CA ASP A 128 -4.35 -6.69 -2.29
C ASP A 128 -4.71 -6.96 -0.83
N GLU A 129 -5.79 -7.66 -0.60
CA GLU A 129 -6.26 -8.03 0.74
C GLU A 129 -5.31 -8.95 1.51
N ASN A 130 -4.37 -9.60 0.83
CA ASN A 130 -3.37 -10.46 1.45
C ASN A 130 -2.18 -9.68 2.03
N HIS A 131 -1.97 -8.44 1.59
CA HIS A 131 -0.88 -7.57 2.01
C HIS A 131 -1.43 -6.28 2.64
N LYS A 132 -2.03 -6.42 3.82
CA LYS A 132 -2.56 -5.30 4.61
C LYS A 132 -1.45 -4.62 5.38
N GLU A 133 -1.27 -3.35 5.14
CA GLU A 133 -0.26 -2.53 5.79
C GLU A 133 -0.91 -1.24 6.31
N THR A 134 -0.37 -0.69 7.37
CA THR A 134 -0.76 0.63 7.85
C THR A 134 -0.06 1.72 7.04
N GLU A 135 -0.59 2.92 7.08
CA GLU A 135 0.06 4.07 6.45
C GLU A 135 1.49 4.28 6.98
N GLU A 136 1.69 4.06 8.28
CA GLU A 136 3.01 4.16 8.91
C GLU A 136 3.99 3.10 8.36
N GLU A 137 3.55 1.85 8.20
CA GLU A 137 4.36 0.78 7.62
C GLU A 137 4.73 1.08 6.16
N LEU A 138 3.81 1.63 5.38
CA LEU A 138 4.07 2.04 4.00
C LEU A 138 5.08 3.19 3.91
N LEU A 139 4.99 4.18 4.81
CA LEU A 139 5.97 5.28 4.89
C LEU A 139 7.35 4.79 5.33
N GLN A 140 7.41 3.86 6.28
CA GLN A 140 8.67 3.21 6.68
C GLN A 140 9.27 2.42 5.53
N LYS A 141 8.46 1.70 4.76
CA LYS A 141 8.89 1.00 3.55
C LYS A 141 9.45 1.97 2.52
N LYS A 142 8.77 3.09 2.25
CA LYS A 142 9.26 4.16 1.36
C LYS A 142 10.62 4.68 1.80
N ALA A 143 10.73 5.07 3.06
CA ALA A 143 11.99 5.58 3.62
C ALA A 143 13.13 4.56 3.51
N PHE A 144 12.82 3.29 3.76
CA PHE A 144 13.78 2.18 3.64
C PHE A 144 14.25 1.97 2.19
N LEU A 145 13.33 1.92 1.22
CA LEU A 145 13.65 1.71 -0.20
C LEU A 145 14.51 2.83 -0.78
N HIS A 146 14.29 4.06 -0.36
CA HIS A 146 14.97 5.25 -0.86
C HIS A 146 16.06 5.76 0.08
N GLN A 147 16.25 5.13 1.23
CA GLN A 147 17.24 5.50 2.26
C GLN A 147 17.13 6.98 2.67
N GLU A 148 15.92 7.40 2.99
CA GLU A 148 15.58 8.74 3.48
C GLU A 148 15.70 8.85 5.00
#